data_3f1d372e535c65552a638737b3e649e8
#
_entry.id   3f1d372e535c65552a638737b3e649e8
#
_cell.length_a   1.000
_cell.length_b   1.000
_cell.length_c   1.000
_cell.angle_alpha   90.00
_cell.angle_beta   90.00
_cell.angle_gamma   90.00
#
_symmetry.space_group_name_H-M   'P 1'
#
loop_
_entity.id
_entity.type
_entity.pdbx_description
1 polymer ?
#
loop_
_entity_poly.entity_id
_entity_poly.type
_entity_poly.pdbx_seq_one_letter_code
_entity_poly.pdbx_strand_id
1 'polypeptide(L)'
;MDGTLDDAGNSSVLLVARCLVAGLFLWSGIGQVQGYDETAAFMIHSGVMSNLLPIAVFIEMAGGILLIAGYRMRLTVLVLASFSVMTALLFHANFFDHQQMFHFLKNCAIAGVLLAFYVSGAGRLSFDGMS
;
A
#
# COMPACT_ATOMS: atom_id res chain seq x y z
N MET A 1 -5.96 7.54 -33.11
CA MET A 1 -6.32 6.57 -32.07
C MET A 1 -7.57 7.07 -31.36
N ASP A 2 -8.54 6.19 -31.18
CA ASP A 2 -9.79 6.58 -30.53
C ASP A 2 -9.56 6.69 -29.02
N GLY A 3 -9.70 7.90 -28.47
CA GLY A 3 -9.50 8.15 -27.05
C GLY A 3 -10.45 7.37 -26.15
N THR A 4 -11.65 7.02 -26.66
CA THR A 4 -12.65 6.26 -25.91
C THR A 4 -12.16 4.85 -25.61
N LEU A 5 -11.58 4.17 -26.57
CA LEU A 5 -11.03 2.82 -26.40
C LEU A 5 -9.82 2.85 -25.48
N ASP A 6 -8.95 3.85 -25.66
CA ASP A 6 -7.77 4.02 -24.80
C ASP A 6 -8.19 4.28 -23.36
N ASP A 7 -9.19 5.13 -23.15
CA ASP A 7 -9.68 5.44 -21.81
C ASP A 7 -10.28 4.21 -21.13
N ALA A 8 -11.06 3.41 -21.86
CA ALA A 8 -11.65 2.19 -21.32
C ALA A 8 -10.57 1.15 -20.98
N GLY A 9 -9.60 0.95 -21.88
CA GLY A 9 -8.48 0.05 -21.64
C GLY A 9 -7.62 0.52 -20.49
N ASN A 10 -7.30 1.80 -20.43
CA ASN A 10 -6.50 2.38 -19.36
C ASN A 10 -7.22 2.28 -18.02
N SER A 11 -8.54 2.48 -17.99
CA SER A 11 -9.33 2.34 -16.76
C SER A 11 -9.30 0.92 -16.22
N SER A 12 -9.37 -0.08 -17.12
CA SER A 12 -9.30 -1.49 -16.74
C SER A 12 -7.90 -1.85 -16.17
N VAL A 13 -6.85 -1.34 -16.81
CA VAL A 13 -5.49 -1.56 -16.34
C VAL A 13 -5.28 -0.91 -14.97
N LEU A 14 -5.77 0.31 -14.78
CA LEU A 14 -5.68 0.99 -13.48
C LEU A 14 -6.43 0.22 -12.40
N LEU A 15 -7.60 -0.34 -12.70
CA LEU A 15 -8.34 -1.16 -11.74
C LEU A 15 -7.54 -2.40 -11.34
N VAL A 16 -6.96 -3.11 -12.31
CA VAL A 16 -6.13 -4.29 -12.04
C VAL A 16 -4.91 -3.89 -11.19
N ALA A 17 -4.25 -2.80 -11.55
CA ALA A 17 -3.09 -2.31 -10.82
C ALA A 17 -3.45 -1.98 -9.36
N ARG A 18 -4.57 -1.30 -9.14
CA ARG A 18 -5.05 -0.98 -7.79
C ARG A 18 -5.33 -2.25 -6.98
N CYS A 19 -5.97 -3.24 -7.60
CA CYS A 19 -6.28 -4.50 -6.93
C CYS A 19 -5.01 -5.27 -6.55
N LEU A 20 -4.00 -5.28 -7.41
CA LEU A 20 -2.74 -5.96 -7.12
C LEU A 20 -2.01 -5.32 -5.94
N VAL A 21 -1.92 -4.00 -5.92
CA VAL A 21 -1.26 -3.29 -4.82
C VAL A 21 -2.09 -3.42 -3.54
N ALA A 22 -3.41 -3.26 -3.63
CA ALA A 22 -4.30 -3.40 -2.49
C ALA A 22 -4.22 -4.80 -1.88
N GLY A 23 -4.10 -5.83 -2.72
CA GLY A 23 -3.96 -7.21 -2.28
C GLY A 23 -2.76 -7.39 -1.35
N LEU A 24 -1.65 -6.74 -1.65
CA LEU A 24 -0.47 -6.78 -0.80
C LEU A 24 -0.77 -6.19 0.59
N PHE A 25 -1.40 -5.01 0.64
CA PHE A 25 -1.73 -4.35 1.90
C PHE A 25 -2.74 -5.17 2.71
N LEU A 26 -3.76 -5.71 2.06
CA LEU A 26 -4.78 -6.53 2.73
C LEU A 26 -4.15 -7.83 3.26
N TRP A 27 -3.33 -8.48 2.46
CA TRP A 27 -2.62 -9.69 2.89
C TRP A 27 -1.73 -9.42 4.09
N SER A 28 -0.97 -8.33 4.05
CA SER A 28 -0.10 -7.91 5.14
C SER A 28 -0.90 -7.63 6.41
N GLY A 29 -2.00 -6.87 6.30
CA GLY A 29 -2.84 -6.55 7.44
C GLY A 29 -3.47 -7.78 8.07
N ILE A 30 -3.99 -8.71 7.25
CA ILE A 30 -4.56 -9.97 7.73
C ILE A 30 -3.49 -10.80 8.45
N GLY A 31 -2.29 -10.89 7.88
CA GLY A 31 -1.19 -11.61 8.49
C GLY A 31 -0.80 -11.04 9.85
N GLN A 32 -0.82 -9.73 9.99
CA GLN A 32 -0.53 -9.05 11.26
C GLN A 32 -1.60 -9.36 12.32
N VAL A 33 -2.87 -9.45 11.93
CA VAL A 33 -3.94 -9.82 12.85
C VAL A 33 -3.81 -11.27 13.29
N GLN A 34 -3.52 -12.18 12.35
CA GLN A 34 -3.37 -13.61 12.66
C GLN A 34 -2.15 -13.90 13.53
N GLY A 35 -1.03 -13.20 13.30
CA GLY A 35 0.19 -13.31 14.10
C GLY A 35 0.43 -12.05 14.93
N TYR A 36 -0.60 -11.56 15.62
CA TYR A 36 -0.56 -10.27 16.32
C TYR A 36 0.55 -10.22 17.36
N ASP A 37 0.64 -11.24 18.23
CA ASP A 37 1.63 -11.26 19.31
C ASP A 37 3.06 -11.34 18.75
N GLU A 38 3.25 -12.13 17.71
CA GLU A 38 4.55 -12.25 17.04
C GLU A 38 4.96 -10.94 16.38
N THR A 39 4.02 -10.27 15.73
CA THR A 39 4.27 -8.97 15.09
C THR A 39 4.59 -7.91 16.13
N ALA A 40 3.84 -7.90 17.24
CA ALA A 40 4.09 -6.96 18.34
C ALA A 40 5.49 -7.18 18.93
N ALA A 41 5.90 -8.44 19.12
CA ALA A 41 7.23 -8.77 19.62
C ALA A 41 8.32 -8.31 18.64
N PHE A 42 8.11 -8.49 17.34
CA PHE A 42 9.02 -8.01 16.30
C PHE A 42 9.17 -6.48 16.35
N MET A 43 8.07 -5.76 16.53
CA MET A 43 8.09 -4.30 16.65
C MET A 43 8.94 -3.85 17.85
N ILE A 44 8.72 -4.46 19.00
CA ILE A 44 9.48 -4.16 20.22
C ILE A 44 10.97 -4.43 20.00
N HIS A 45 11.30 -5.56 19.40
CA HIS A 45 12.69 -5.92 19.10
C HIS A 45 13.33 -4.89 18.15
N SER A 46 12.55 -4.30 17.26
CA SER A 46 13.03 -3.26 16.34
C SER A 46 13.04 -1.86 16.95
N GLY A 47 12.68 -1.71 18.21
CA GLY A 47 12.66 -0.43 18.90
C GLY A 47 11.39 0.38 18.67
N VAL A 48 10.31 -0.26 18.19
CA VAL A 48 9.04 0.41 17.90
C VAL A 48 8.00 -0.04 18.92
N MET A 49 7.18 0.90 19.39
CA MET A 49 6.12 0.62 20.37
C MET A 49 5.05 -0.27 19.76
N SER A 50 4.75 -1.39 20.44
CA SER A 50 3.78 -2.36 19.93
C SER A 50 2.35 -1.83 19.90
N ASN A 51 2.04 -0.80 20.68
CA ASN A 51 0.70 -0.18 20.66
C ASN A 51 0.41 0.58 19.37
N LEU A 52 1.39 0.75 18.49
CA LEU A 52 1.18 1.29 17.15
C LEU A 52 0.67 0.24 16.16
N LEU A 53 0.70 -1.05 16.54
CA LEU A 53 0.27 -2.14 15.65
C LEU A 53 -1.20 -2.03 15.22
N PRO A 54 -2.17 -1.74 16.12
CA PRO A 54 -3.56 -1.55 15.67
C PRO A 54 -3.71 -0.44 14.63
N ILE A 55 -2.93 0.62 14.77
CA ILE A 55 -2.93 1.73 13.81
C ILE A 55 -2.41 1.26 12.46
N ALA A 56 -1.30 0.50 12.46
CA ALA A 56 -0.72 -0.05 11.24
C ALA A 56 -1.70 -0.98 10.52
N VAL A 57 -2.36 -1.87 11.26
CA VAL A 57 -3.36 -2.78 10.70
C VAL A 57 -4.51 -1.98 10.08
N PHE A 58 -4.99 -0.96 10.78
CA PHE A 58 -6.07 -0.11 10.27
C PHE A 58 -5.67 0.58 8.97
N ILE A 59 -4.46 1.14 8.90
CA ILE A 59 -3.97 1.83 7.69
C ILE A 59 -3.92 0.84 6.52
N GLU A 60 -3.37 -0.35 6.74
CA GLU A 60 -3.24 -1.36 5.68
C GLU A 60 -4.59 -1.88 5.20
N MET A 61 -5.50 -2.19 6.13
CA MET A 61 -6.80 -2.74 5.77
C MET A 61 -7.70 -1.68 5.14
N ALA A 62 -7.85 -0.53 5.79
CA ALA A 62 -8.68 0.55 5.27
C ALA A 62 -8.10 1.12 3.97
N GLY A 63 -6.78 1.32 3.93
CA GLY A 63 -6.13 1.82 2.73
C GLY A 63 -6.25 0.86 1.56
N GLY A 64 -6.12 -0.44 1.80
CA GLY A 64 -6.30 -1.44 0.76
C GLY A 64 -7.72 -1.44 0.20
N ILE A 65 -8.73 -1.37 1.07
CA ILE A 65 -10.13 -1.33 0.65
C ILE A 65 -10.41 -0.06 -0.16
N LEU A 66 -9.94 1.09 0.31
CA LEU A 66 -10.13 2.36 -0.39
C LEU A 66 -9.42 2.36 -1.74
N LEU A 67 -8.28 1.70 -1.84
CA LEU A 67 -7.52 1.59 -3.07
C LEU A 67 -8.29 0.76 -4.12
N ILE A 68 -8.88 -0.37 -3.70
CA ILE A 68 -9.72 -1.19 -4.59
C ILE A 68 -10.92 -0.37 -5.06
N ALA A 69 -11.59 0.30 -4.13
CA ALA A 69 -12.75 1.13 -4.44
C ALA A 69 -12.39 2.35 -5.29
N GLY A 70 -11.16 2.82 -5.19
CA GLY A 70 -10.72 4.02 -5.87
C GLY A 70 -11.37 5.27 -5.30
N TYR A 71 -11.54 5.32 -3.99
CA TYR A 71 -12.17 6.42 -3.29
C TYR A 71 -11.12 7.29 -2.60
N ARG A 72 -11.20 8.59 -2.78
CA ARG A 72 -10.24 9.57 -2.27
C ARG A 72 -8.81 9.14 -2.58
N MET A 73 -8.56 8.86 -3.84
CA MET A 73 -7.34 8.19 -4.29
C MET A 73 -6.08 8.94 -3.87
N ARG A 74 -6.06 10.26 -4.03
CA ARG A 74 -4.88 11.05 -3.70
C ARG A 74 -4.49 10.95 -2.23
N LEU A 75 -5.48 11.08 -1.34
CA LEU A 75 -5.24 10.96 0.10
C LEU A 75 -4.81 9.54 0.45
N THR A 76 -5.52 8.54 -0.07
CA THR A 76 -5.22 7.13 0.19
C THR A 76 -3.79 6.77 -0.20
N VAL A 77 -3.37 7.15 -1.41
CA VAL A 77 -2.03 6.78 -1.88
C VAL A 77 -0.93 7.52 -1.13
N LEU A 78 -1.17 8.76 -0.71
CA LEU A 78 -0.18 9.49 0.08
C LEU A 78 0.01 8.84 1.46
N VAL A 79 -1.07 8.44 2.11
CA VAL A 79 -1.01 7.74 3.40
C VAL A 79 -0.28 6.41 3.24
N LEU A 80 -0.66 5.61 2.26
CA LEU A 80 -0.05 4.29 2.04
C LEU A 80 1.42 4.40 1.61
N ALA A 81 1.76 5.37 0.75
CA ALA A 81 3.14 5.56 0.33
C ALA A 81 4.02 5.99 1.51
N SER A 82 3.54 6.94 2.32
CA SER A 82 4.25 7.38 3.52
C SER A 82 4.42 6.22 4.50
N PHE A 83 3.38 5.42 4.70
CA PHE A 83 3.42 4.23 5.55
C PHE A 83 4.47 3.23 5.05
N SER A 84 4.51 2.97 3.74
CA SER A 84 5.44 2.00 3.14
C SER A 84 6.90 2.45 3.33
N VAL A 85 7.18 3.73 3.11
CA VAL A 85 8.54 4.26 3.30
C VAL A 85 8.92 4.22 4.78
N MET A 86 8.01 4.62 5.65
CA MET A 86 8.26 4.64 7.09
C MET A 86 8.55 3.24 7.62
N THR A 87 7.77 2.23 7.22
CA THR A 87 8.01 0.86 7.65
C THR A 87 9.32 0.31 7.10
N ALA A 88 9.69 0.70 5.87
CA ALA A 88 10.99 0.34 5.31
C ALA A 88 12.13 0.87 6.17
N LEU A 89 12.06 2.14 6.56
CA LEU A 89 13.10 2.76 7.37
C LEU A 89 13.14 2.21 8.79
N LEU A 90 11.99 1.89 9.38
CA LEU A 90 11.93 1.40 10.76
C LEU A 90 12.34 -0.07 10.89
N PHE A 91 11.99 -0.92 9.93
CA PHE A 91 12.10 -2.37 10.09
C PHE A 91 13.09 -3.02 9.12
N HIS A 92 13.47 -2.37 8.03
CA HIS A 92 14.26 -2.98 6.97
C HIS A 92 15.48 -2.15 6.60
N ALA A 93 16.03 -1.39 7.54
CA ALA A 93 17.17 -0.50 7.26
C ALA A 93 18.53 -1.18 7.42
N ASN A 94 18.58 -2.47 7.76
CA ASN A 94 19.84 -3.21 7.81
C ASN A 94 20.22 -3.68 6.40
N PHE A 95 20.96 -2.85 5.68
CA PHE A 95 21.31 -3.10 4.28
C PHE A 95 22.37 -4.20 4.09
N PHE A 96 23.00 -4.67 5.18
CA PHE A 96 23.92 -5.80 5.11
C PHE A 96 23.16 -7.14 5.07
N ASP A 97 21.90 -7.17 5.48
CA ASP A 97 21.06 -8.35 5.37
C ASP A 97 20.33 -8.31 4.02
N HIS A 98 20.58 -9.30 3.16
CA HIS A 98 20.01 -9.36 1.82
C HIS A 98 18.47 -9.36 1.83
N GLN A 99 17.85 -10.09 2.77
CA GLN A 99 16.39 -10.13 2.88
C GLN A 99 15.80 -8.79 3.30
N GLN A 100 16.44 -8.11 4.26
CA GLN A 100 15.99 -6.79 4.69
C GLN A 100 16.16 -5.76 3.58
N MET A 101 17.26 -5.83 2.85
CA MET A 101 17.47 -4.96 1.69
C MET A 101 16.39 -5.18 0.64
N PHE A 102 16.01 -6.42 0.39
CA PHE A 102 14.92 -6.74 -0.55
C PHE A 102 13.60 -6.14 -0.08
N HIS A 103 13.26 -6.29 1.20
CA HIS A 103 12.02 -5.72 1.75
C HIS A 103 12.02 -4.20 1.68
N PHE A 104 13.17 -3.58 1.96
CA PHE A 104 13.31 -2.13 1.86
C PHE A 104 13.04 -1.65 0.44
N LEU A 105 13.70 -2.26 -0.55
CA LEU A 105 13.52 -1.90 -1.95
C LEU A 105 12.10 -2.17 -2.43
N LYS A 106 11.50 -3.27 -1.99
CA LYS A 106 10.11 -3.60 -2.31
C LYS A 106 9.16 -2.51 -1.80
N ASN A 107 9.32 -2.08 -0.56
CA ASN A 107 8.48 -1.03 0.02
C ASN A 107 8.66 0.30 -0.72
N CYS A 108 9.88 0.63 -1.11
CA CYS A 108 10.15 1.82 -1.91
C CYS A 108 9.50 1.73 -3.29
N ALA A 109 9.53 0.55 -3.92
CA ALA A 109 8.89 0.34 -5.21
C ALA A 109 7.36 0.47 -5.11
N ILE A 110 6.78 -0.06 -4.04
CA ILE A 110 5.34 0.08 -3.78
C ILE A 110 4.98 1.56 -3.60
N ALA A 111 5.79 2.31 -2.85
CA ALA A 111 5.58 3.74 -2.69
C ALA A 111 5.64 4.46 -4.04
N GLY A 112 6.56 4.05 -4.92
CA GLY A 112 6.66 4.61 -6.26
C GLY A 112 5.40 4.37 -7.08
N VAL A 113 4.85 3.16 -7.05
CA VAL A 113 3.59 2.85 -7.74
C VAL A 113 2.44 3.69 -7.18
N LEU A 114 2.37 3.81 -5.86
CA LEU A 114 1.32 4.62 -5.21
C LEU A 114 1.42 6.09 -5.63
N LEU A 115 2.62 6.62 -5.72
CA LEU A 115 2.82 8.00 -6.20
C LEU A 115 2.41 8.14 -7.66
N ALA A 116 2.60 7.12 -8.49
CA ALA A 116 2.11 7.12 -9.86
C ALA A 116 0.57 7.19 -9.90
N PHE A 117 -0.11 6.49 -9.00
CA PHE A 117 -1.56 6.61 -8.85
C PHE A 117 -2.00 8.01 -8.42
N TYR A 118 -1.19 8.70 -7.64
CA TYR A 118 -1.47 10.09 -7.28
C TYR A 118 -1.61 10.96 -8.52
N VAL A 119 -0.74 10.75 -9.49
CA VAL A 119 -0.75 11.51 -10.75
C VAL A 119 -1.87 11.07 -11.67
N SER A 120 -2.02 9.74 -11.86
CA SER A 120 -3.01 9.19 -12.79
C SER A 120 -4.44 9.26 -12.27
N GLY A 121 -4.61 9.26 -10.94
CA GLY A 121 -5.91 9.05 -10.30
C GLY A 121 -6.32 7.59 -10.34
N ALA A 122 -7.55 7.33 -9.92
CA ALA A 122 -8.09 5.97 -9.80
C ALA A 122 -8.60 5.38 -11.11
N GLY A 123 -8.86 6.22 -12.09
CA GLY A 123 -9.49 5.81 -13.34
C GLY A 123 -11.02 5.87 -13.26
N ARG A 124 -11.67 5.51 -14.36
CA ARG A 124 -13.13 5.61 -14.47
C ARG A 124 -13.86 4.52 -13.68
N LEU A 125 -13.24 3.36 -13.52
CA LEU A 125 -13.81 2.22 -12.79
C LEU A 125 -13.50 2.36 -11.30
N SER A 126 -14.05 3.39 -10.65
CA SER A 126 -13.76 3.74 -9.27
C SER A 126 -14.83 4.68 -8.74
N PHE A 127 -14.90 4.81 -7.42
CA PHE A 127 -15.80 5.80 -6.80
C PHE A 127 -15.41 7.23 -7.16
N ASP A 128 -14.12 7.53 -7.24
CA ASP A 128 -13.66 8.85 -7.69
C ASP A 128 -14.07 9.13 -9.15
N GLY A 129 -14.04 8.09 -9.97
CA GLY A 129 -14.43 8.21 -11.39
C GLY A 129 -15.92 8.36 -11.61
N MET A 130 -16.74 8.04 -10.61
CA MET A 130 -18.20 8.13 -10.68
C MET A 130 -18.74 9.49 -10.22
N SER A 131 -17.88 10.30 -9.59
CA SER A 131 -18.29 11.60 -9.05
C SER A 131 -18.04 12.75 -10.01
#